data_8b0f9a93bfffadc0a5f8f3baf4aa6cf6
#
_entry.id   8b0f9a93bfffadc0a5f8f3baf4aa6cf6
#
_cell.length_a   1.000
_cell.length_b   1.000
_cell.length_c   1.000
_cell.angle_alpha   90.00
_cell.angle_beta   90.00
_cell.angle_gamma   90.00
#
_symmetry.space_group_name_H-M   'P 1'
#
loop_
_entity.id
_entity.type
_entity.pdbx_description
1 polymer ?
#
loop_
_entity_poly.entity_id
_entity_poly.type
_entity_poly.pdbx_seq_one_letter_code
_entity_poly.pdbx_strand_id
1 'polypeptide(L)'
;MTDDIDNNELDAIALAIDAKNEKPRLLIEDPSPDVTVAALRNILAKHGDLYERGVPVRISFDQVQDGAVAKPMTPEAIRLAAHSVCRPFLRKANKDGSAADVNARLPYYVAVMYLDSGEWRLRPLNGIVSTPLLHDDGTIICKRGYDVQTGMFCENVPNLGDLIPDHPTKVGAAAALLRIRNRFKTFCFADADTISTGSISVVDTTKPPGKDESAFLAALLTAVCRPSLHLAPGVLFRAAAMSGSGAGKGLLARCICMIAYGRKLHAVTKGATAEELEKRIAAELIQGGPALFLDNLNNTALKSSLLASVITERPARIRLLGKSQMMPLNATAFVVVTGNGISISEDLARRFITVEFDPRTEDPEARPFTTDILAEVTVRRNELLADLLTIWRFGRLANNIESGRPLGSFTQWCSWVRDPLANLGCQDPAARVSEAKERDSRRQTIVDLFAVWDEHHGDRPVTANDLHDEVKRHLDPQERGRQFIASNLNALTGTRAAGRVLTREKSPGKWSAATYSLKRTDGDDPHRDHRDHRDHRGHEGNQSDPPYAPYANGGRSVKRCVQCNADGEPLYPIRHGNAIVYLHAECERFWKPEHAVDDLEIPPFLRRD
;
A
#
# COMPACT_ATOMS: atom_id res chain seq x y z
N MET A 1 3.09 17.23 -63.74
CA MET A 1 4.40 17.62 -63.20
C MET A 1 4.74 16.59 -62.14
N THR A 2 5.43 15.56 -62.58
CA THR A 2 6.05 14.56 -61.69
C THR A 2 7.44 15.07 -61.41
N ASP A 3 7.65 15.54 -60.16
CA ASP A 3 8.97 15.92 -59.69
C ASP A 3 9.83 14.64 -59.69
N ASP A 4 10.77 14.56 -60.61
CA ASP A 4 11.87 13.59 -60.60
C ASP A 4 12.76 13.96 -59.39
N ILE A 5 12.62 13.23 -58.30
CA ILE A 5 13.58 13.32 -57.17
C ILE A 5 14.91 12.78 -57.71
N ASP A 6 15.95 13.66 -57.72
CA ASP A 6 17.27 13.34 -58.19
C ASP A 6 17.85 12.15 -57.43
N ASN A 7 18.31 11.10 -58.14
CA ASN A 7 18.92 9.91 -57.54
C ASN A 7 20.07 10.25 -56.58
N ASN A 8 20.76 11.38 -56.80
CA ASN A 8 21.81 11.88 -55.90
C ASN A 8 21.25 12.38 -54.55
N GLU A 9 20.01 12.88 -54.54
CA GLU A 9 19.34 13.31 -53.33
C GLU A 9 18.82 12.10 -52.51
N LEU A 10 18.35 11.06 -53.18
CA LEU A 10 17.98 9.79 -52.55
C LEU A 10 19.22 9.07 -51.99
N ASP A 11 20.34 9.06 -52.68
CA ASP A 11 21.60 8.51 -52.18
C ASP A 11 22.18 9.34 -51.02
N ALA A 12 22.06 10.66 -51.07
CA ALA A 12 22.45 11.53 -49.94
C ALA A 12 21.54 11.33 -48.72
N ILE A 13 20.25 11.14 -48.90
CA ILE A 13 19.30 10.82 -47.81
C ILE A 13 19.56 9.41 -47.28
N ALA A 14 19.83 8.42 -48.14
CA ALA A 14 20.21 7.07 -47.74
C ALA A 14 21.53 7.05 -46.96
N LEU A 15 22.54 7.78 -47.39
CA LEU A 15 23.82 7.97 -46.70
C LEU A 15 23.63 8.72 -45.36
N ALA A 16 22.76 9.72 -45.30
CA ALA A 16 22.45 10.45 -44.06
C ALA A 16 21.65 9.59 -43.09
N ILE A 17 20.77 8.70 -43.56
CA ILE A 17 20.05 7.70 -42.76
C ILE A 17 21.02 6.63 -42.25
N ASP A 18 21.93 6.14 -43.07
CA ASP A 18 22.97 5.18 -42.68
C ASP A 18 23.98 5.79 -41.69
N ALA A 19 24.38 7.04 -41.87
CA ALA A 19 25.26 7.75 -40.92
C ALA A 19 24.57 8.02 -39.58
N LYS A 20 23.26 8.26 -39.56
CA LYS A 20 22.43 8.39 -38.35
C LYS A 20 22.17 7.06 -37.65
N ASN A 21 22.25 5.93 -38.38
CA ASN A 21 22.05 4.57 -37.89
C ASN A 21 23.34 3.82 -37.58
N GLU A 22 24.52 4.46 -37.70
CA GLU A 22 25.76 3.78 -37.38
C GLU A 22 25.89 3.54 -35.89
N LYS A 23 25.82 2.23 -35.51
CA LYS A 23 26.00 1.81 -34.13
C LYS A 23 27.34 2.28 -33.61
N PRO A 24 27.42 2.87 -32.39
CA PRO A 24 28.69 3.29 -31.80
C PRO A 24 29.69 2.13 -31.74
N ARG A 25 30.95 2.42 -31.97
CA ARG A 25 32.02 1.44 -31.92
C ARG A 25 32.49 1.25 -30.47
N LEU A 26 32.70 0.01 -30.05
CA LEU A 26 33.22 -0.34 -28.74
C LEU A 26 34.58 -1.01 -28.87
N LEU A 27 35.65 -0.30 -28.50
CA LEU A 27 36.98 -0.89 -28.45
C LEU A 27 37.08 -1.87 -27.28
N ILE A 28 37.55 -3.09 -27.59
CA ILE A 28 37.88 -4.09 -26.58
C ILE A 28 39.38 -3.96 -26.30
N GLU A 29 39.68 -3.46 -25.08
CA GLU A 29 41.07 -3.36 -24.60
C GLU A 29 41.43 -4.53 -23.72
N ASP A 30 42.33 -5.40 -24.17
CA ASP A 30 42.61 -6.65 -23.50
C ASP A 30 43.56 -6.53 -22.31
N PRO A 31 44.50 -5.62 -22.18
CA PRO A 31 45.17 -5.45 -20.90
C PRO A 31 44.38 -4.61 -19.88
N SER A 32 43.32 -3.87 -20.32
CA SER A 32 42.54 -2.97 -19.47
C SER A 32 41.03 -3.18 -19.66
N PRO A 33 40.46 -4.30 -19.19
CA PRO A 33 39.03 -4.62 -19.37
C PRO A 33 38.09 -3.62 -18.67
N ASP A 34 38.57 -2.90 -17.65
CA ASP A 34 37.86 -1.83 -16.96
C ASP A 34 37.50 -0.68 -17.90
N VAL A 35 38.38 -0.30 -18.83
CA VAL A 35 38.13 0.71 -19.86
C VAL A 35 37.02 0.26 -20.80
N THR A 36 37.07 -1.02 -21.23
CA THR A 36 35.99 -1.62 -22.04
C THR A 36 34.66 -1.64 -21.30
N VAL A 37 34.64 -2.00 -20.00
CA VAL A 37 33.46 -2.01 -19.17
C VAL A 37 32.88 -0.60 -19.00
N ALA A 38 33.74 0.41 -18.77
CA ALA A 38 33.31 1.81 -18.65
C ALA A 38 32.69 2.33 -19.96
N ALA A 39 33.28 2.01 -21.11
CA ALA A 39 32.74 2.36 -22.41
C ALA A 39 31.40 1.63 -22.69
N LEU A 40 31.30 0.33 -22.39
CA LEU A 40 30.09 -0.46 -22.50
C LEU A 40 28.96 0.10 -21.63
N ARG A 41 29.27 0.50 -20.39
CA ARG A 41 28.34 1.15 -19.45
C ARG A 41 27.70 2.39 -20.09
N ASN A 42 28.50 3.28 -20.64
CA ASN A 42 28.00 4.51 -21.26
C ASN A 42 27.14 4.22 -22.50
N ILE A 43 27.50 3.21 -23.29
CA ILE A 43 26.73 2.81 -24.45
C ILE A 43 25.37 2.22 -24.05
N LEU A 44 25.35 1.26 -23.13
CA LEU A 44 24.09 0.61 -22.68
C LEU A 44 23.16 1.60 -21.96
N ALA A 45 23.70 2.56 -21.20
CA ALA A 45 22.90 3.57 -20.52
C ALA A 45 22.15 4.51 -21.48
N LYS A 46 22.66 4.74 -22.70
CA LYS A 46 22.06 5.65 -23.69
C LYS A 46 20.90 5.02 -24.46
N HIS A 47 20.85 3.71 -24.59
CA HIS A 47 19.94 3.03 -25.52
C HIS A 47 18.59 2.63 -24.94
N GLY A 48 18.30 2.95 -23.69
CA GLY A 48 16.94 2.96 -23.13
C GLY A 48 16.22 1.64 -22.93
N ASP A 49 16.77 0.51 -23.39
CA ASP A 49 16.14 -0.82 -23.29
C ASP A 49 16.46 -1.53 -21.98
N LEU A 50 17.44 -1.04 -21.22
CA LEU A 50 17.86 -1.58 -19.95
C LEU A 50 17.52 -0.62 -18.82
N TYR A 51 17.19 -1.22 -17.69
CA TYR A 51 16.83 -0.51 -16.47
C TYR A 51 17.60 -1.10 -15.29
N GLU A 52 17.64 -0.35 -14.19
CA GLU A 52 18.21 -0.79 -12.93
C GLU A 52 17.09 -1.08 -11.92
N ARG A 53 17.06 -2.31 -11.44
CA ARG A 53 16.17 -2.75 -10.36
C ARG A 53 16.98 -3.56 -9.34
N GLY A 54 18.00 -2.90 -8.75
CA GLY A 54 19.01 -3.54 -7.91
C GLY A 54 19.99 -4.43 -8.68
N VAL A 55 19.66 -4.80 -9.90
CA VAL A 55 20.50 -5.41 -10.95
C VAL A 55 20.05 -4.86 -12.30
N PRO A 56 20.88 -4.95 -13.35
CA PRO A 56 20.41 -4.66 -14.71
C PRO A 56 19.27 -5.58 -15.12
N VAL A 57 18.17 -5.01 -15.59
CA VAL A 57 16.99 -5.73 -16.05
C VAL A 57 16.55 -5.23 -17.43
N ARG A 58 15.88 -6.11 -18.17
CA ARG A 58 15.14 -5.76 -19.39
C ARG A 58 13.67 -6.04 -19.19
N ILE A 59 12.81 -5.12 -19.63
CA ILE A 59 11.37 -5.35 -19.66
C ILE A 59 11.06 -6.27 -20.83
N SER A 60 10.36 -7.36 -20.56
CA SER A 60 9.92 -8.33 -21.57
C SER A 60 8.50 -8.80 -21.25
N PHE A 61 7.72 -9.10 -22.27
CA PHE A 61 6.40 -9.70 -22.09
C PHE A 61 6.53 -11.17 -21.65
N ASP A 62 5.81 -11.54 -20.62
CA ASP A 62 5.72 -12.90 -20.11
C ASP A 62 4.32 -13.45 -20.37
N GLN A 63 4.23 -14.52 -21.16
CA GLN A 63 2.93 -15.11 -21.54
C GLN A 63 2.21 -15.76 -20.35
N VAL A 64 2.95 -16.27 -19.37
CA VAL A 64 2.38 -16.90 -18.17
C VAL A 64 1.76 -15.84 -17.26
N GLN A 65 2.46 -14.73 -17.07
CA GLN A 65 1.97 -13.61 -16.26
C GLN A 65 1.05 -12.64 -17.01
N ASP A 66 0.85 -12.89 -18.32
CA ASP A 66 0.02 -12.07 -19.21
C ASP A 66 0.36 -10.57 -19.10
N GLY A 67 1.66 -10.27 -19.19
CA GLY A 67 2.11 -8.88 -19.11
C GLY A 67 3.63 -8.70 -19.03
N ALA A 68 4.06 -7.44 -18.99
CA ALA A 68 5.47 -7.10 -18.86
C ALA A 68 6.03 -7.48 -17.49
N VAL A 69 7.26 -7.98 -17.51
CA VAL A 69 8.06 -8.32 -16.32
C VAL A 69 9.49 -7.82 -16.50
N ALA A 70 10.14 -7.50 -15.40
CA ALA A 70 11.55 -7.14 -15.38
C ALA A 70 12.40 -8.41 -15.26
N LYS A 71 13.05 -8.82 -16.36
CA LYS A 71 13.94 -9.98 -16.37
C LYS A 71 15.38 -9.54 -16.07
N PRO A 72 16.03 -10.09 -15.01
CA PRO A 72 17.44 -9.86 -14.75
C PRO A 72 18.31 -10.25 -15.94
N MET A 73 19.33 -9.45 -16.23
CA MET A 73 20.26 -9.71 -17.33
C MET A 73 21.31 -10.73 -16.92
N THR A 74 21.50 -11.74 -17.78
CA THR A 74 22.62 -12.66 -17.70
C THR A 74 23.82 -12.12 -18.50
N PRO A 75 25.04 -12.65 -18.34
CA PRO A 75 26.19 -12.28 -19.18
C PRO A 75 25.89 -12.43 -20.67
N GLU A 76 25.21 -13.51 -21.08
CA GLU A 76 24.80 -13.72 -22.48
C GLU A 76 23.82 -12.66 -22.95
N ALA A 77 22.84 -12.29 -22.09
CA ALA A 77 21.87 -11.26 -22.41
C ALA A 77 22.54 -9.88 -22.56
N ILE A 78 23.55 -9.57 -21.73
CA ILE A 78 24.38 -8.34 -21.87
C ILE A 78 25.15 -8.36 -23.18
N ARG A 79 25.77 -9.49 -23.54
CA ARG A 79 26.47 -9.62 -24.84
C ARG A 79 25.53 -9.38 -25.99
N LEU A 80 24.36 -9.98 -25.99
CA LEU A 80 23.34 -9.78 -27.02
C LEU A 80 22.88 -8.32 -27.06
N ALA A 81 22.61 -7.70 -25.89
CA ALA A 81 22.24 -6.29 -25.80
C ALA A 81 23.34 -5.37 -26.36
N ALA A 82 24.61 -5.63 -26.03
CA ALA A 82 25.74 -4.89 -26.57
C ALA A 82 25.79 -4.96 -28.11
N HIS A 83 25.71 -6.16 -28.67
CA HIS A 83 25.72 -6.32 -30.14
C HIS A 83 24.50 -5.71 -30.84
N SER A 84 23.35 -5.57 -30.14
CA SER A 84 22.20 -4.87 -30.70
C SER A 84 22.40 -3.36 -30.82
N VAL A 85 23.21 -2.75 -29.95
CA VAL A 85 23.39 -1.30 -29.85
C VAL A 85 24.79 -0.78 -30.22
N CYS A 86 25.82 -1.63 -30.29
CA CYS A 86 27.16 -1.22 -30.68
C CYS A 86 27.87 -2.26 -31.54
N ARG A 87 29.03 -1.87 -32.10
CA ARG A 87 29.92 -2.74 -32.84
C ARG A 87 31.26 -2.90 -32.08
N PRO A 88 31.43 -4.01 -31.31
CA PRO A 88 32.68 -4.30 -30.65
C PRO A 88 33.77 -4.61 -31.67
N PHE A 89 35.00 -4.11 -31.41
CA PHE A 89 36.18 -4.33 -32.26
C PHE A 89 37.46 -4.40 -31.42
N LEU A 90 38.48 -5.05 -32.01
CA LEU A 90 39.84 -5.10 -31.52
C LEU A 90 40.73 -4.32 -32.45
N ARG A 91 41.72 -3.64 -31.91
CA ARG A 91 42.80 -3.01 -32.68
C ARG A 91 43.98 -3.95 -32.76
N LYS A 92 44.28 -4.44 -33.94
CA LYS A 92 45.39 -5.37 -34.18
C LYS A 92 46.51 -4.65 -34.91
N ALA A 93 47.74 -4.83 -34.43
CA ALA A 93 48.94 -4.37 -35.13
C ALA A 93 49.20 -5.26 -36.35
N ASN A 94 49.41 -4.66 -37.50
CA ASN A 94 49.81 -5.32 -38.72
C ASN A 94 51.35 -5.52 -38.74
N LYS A 95 51.85 -6.36 -39.62
CA LYS A 95 53.30 -6.62 -39.76
C LYS A 95 54.10 -5.40 -40.23
N ASP A 96 53.44 -4.43 -40.83
CA ASP A 96 54.03 -3.17 -41.32
C ASP A 96 54.04 -2.04 -40.27
N GLY A 97 53.62 -2.33 -39.02
CA GLY A 97 53.55 -1.35 -37.93
C GLY A 97 52.25 -0.52 -37.93
N SER A 98 51.37 -0.67 -38.91
CA SER A 98 50.06 -0.06 -38.93
C SER A 98 49.12 -0.80 -37.99
N ALA A 99 48.00 -0.16 -37.56
CA ALA A 99 46.96 -0.79 -36.77
C ALA A 99 45.66 -0.90 -37.59
N ALA A 100 45.03 -2.07 -37.57
CA ALA A 100 43.74 -2.30 -38.19
C ALA A 100 42.67 -2.64 -37.14
N ASP A 101 41.51 -2.05 -37.31
CA ASP A 101 40.34 -2.35 -36.47
C ASP A 101 39.61 -3.57 -37.05
N VAL A 102 39.48 -4.62 -36.25
CA VAL A 102 38.84 -5.88 -36.63
C VAL A 102 37.58 -6.10 -35.77
N ASN A 103 36.44 -6.27 -36.40
CA ASN A 103 35.20 -6.58 -35.67
C ASN A 103 35.38 -7.82 -34.78
N ALA A 104 34.89 -7.74 -33.58
CA ALA A 104 35.04 -8.78 -32.58
C ALA A 104 33.73 -9.05 -31.83
N ARG A 105 33.66 -10.20 -31.19
CA ARG A 105 32.53 -10.48 -30.25
C ARG A 105 32.89 -9.92 -28.88
N LEU A 106 31.92 -9.32 -28.18
CA LEU A 106 32.12 -8.91 -26.80
C LEU A 106 32.55 -10.13 -25.95
N PRO A 107 33.70 -10.09 -25.26
CA PRO A 107 34.15 -11.21 -24.45
C PRO A 107 33.18 -11.47 -23.29
N TYR A 108 33.03 -12.75 -22.91
CA TYR A 108 32.14 -13.14 -21.82
C TYR A 108 32.54 -12.49 -20.48
N TYR A 109 33.83 -12.47 -20.17
CA TYR A 109 34.36 -11.87 -18.94
C TYR A 109 34.00 -10.36 -18.82
N VAL A 110 33.97 -9.62 -19.92
CA VAL A 110 33.58 -8.19 -19.91
C VAL A 110 32.12 -8.05 -19.48
N ALA A 111 31.24 -8.92 -19.96
CA ALA A 111 29.84 -8.92 -19.57
C ALA A 111 29.63 -9.31 -18.09
N VAL A 112 30.43 -10.26 -17.58
CA VAL A 112 30.46 -10.61 -16.15
C VAL A 112 30.93 -9.41 -15.31
N MET A 113 32.06 -8.80 -15.67
CA MET A 113 32.59 -7.62 -14.99
C MET A 113 31.63 -6.44 -15.01
N TYR A 114 30.89 -6.21 -16.13
CA TYR A 114 29.85 -5.21 -16.20
C TYR A 114 28.74 -5.49 -15.18
N LEU A 115 28.25 -6.73 -15.09
CA LEU A 115 27.20 -7.09 -14.14
C LEU A 115 27.66 -6.97 -12.69
N ASP A 116 28.91 -7.32 -12.39
CA ASP A 116 29.46 -7.29 -11.04
C ASP A 116 29.96 -5.89 -10.62
N SER A 117 30.06 -4.93 -11.56
CA SER A 117 30.54 -3.57 -11.28
C SER A 117 29.66 -2.79 -10.29
N GLY A 118 28.37 -3.10 -10.21
CA GLY A 118 27.42 -2.42 -9.32
C GLY A 118 27.05 -0.98 -9.72
N GLU A 119 27.72 -0.41 -10.73
CA GLU A 119 27.52 0.96 -11.20
C GLU A 119 27.15 0.96 -12.68
N TRP A 120 25.86 0.75 -12.97
CA TRP A 120 25.43 0.60 -14.38
C TRP A 120 24.98 1.89 -15.05
N ARG A 121 24.66 2.95 -14.28
CA ARG A 121 24.10 4.23 -14.77
C ARG A 121 22.83 4.08 -15.60
N LEU A 122 22.08 3.02 -15.35
CA LEU A 122 20.80 2.76 -16.00
C LEU A 122 19.68 3.56 -15.33
N ARG A 123 18.57 3.72 -16.05
CA ARG A 123 17.37 4.35 -15.48
C ARG A 123 16.78 3.45 -14.39
N PRO A 124 16.44 3.98 -13.20
CA PRO A 124 15.85 3.16 -12.13
C PRO A 124 14.47 2.64 -12.55
N LEU A 125 14.16 1.38 -12.25
CA LEU A 125 12.84 0.79 -12.45
C LEU A 125 12.21 0.45 -11.11
N ASN A 126 11.26 1.26 -10.65
CA ASN A 126 10.55 1.03 -9.39
C ASN A 126 9.46 -0.02 -9.50
N GLY A 127 8.86 -0.20 -10.69
CA GLY A 127 7.84 -1.22 -10.94
C GLY A 127 7.25 -1.12 -12.34
N ILE A 128 6.41 -2.10 -12.65
CA ILE A 128 5.63 -2.16 -13.90
C ILE A 128 4.15 -2.11 -13.52
N VAL A 129 3.41 -1.17 -14.12
CA VAL A 129 2.03 -0.89 -13.74
C VAL A 129 1.12 -0.78 -14.96
N SER A 130 -0.15 -1.15 -14.76
CA SER A 130 -1.22 -1.04 -15.76
C SER A 130 -2.42 -0.25 -15.21
N THR A 131 -2.15 0.66 -14.25
CA THR A 131 -3.11 1.61 -13.68
C THR A 131 -2.55 3.03 -13.83
N PRO A 132 -3.39 4.07 -13.88
CA PRO A 132 -2.92 5.45 -13.88
C PRO A 132 -2.01 5.78 -12.70
N LEU A 133 -1.02 6.65 -12.91
CA LEU A 133 -0.23 7.22 -11.84
C LEU A 133 -0.95 8.44 -11.26
N LEU A 134 -0.83 8.62 -9.94
CA LEU A 134 -1.60 9.58 -9.18
C LEU A 134 -0.67 10.57 -8.46
N HIS A 135 -1.06 11.84 -8.40
CA HIS A 135 -0.33 12.90 -7.71
C HIS A 135 -1.15 13.50 -6.57
N ASP A 136 -0.49 14.08 -5.57
CA ASP A 136 -1.12 14.67 -4.39
C ASP A 136 -2.12 15.80 -4.71
N ASP A 137 -1.97 16.46 -5.84
CA ASP A 137 -2.84 17.53 -6.34
C ASP A 137 -4.13 17.05 -7.03
N GLY A 138 -4.39 15.73 -7.04
CA GLY A 138 -5.54 15.15 -7.71
C GLY A 138 -5.32 14.84 -9.20
N THR A 139 -4.12 15.09 -9.73
CA THR A 139 -3.79 14.76 -11.13
C THR A 139 -3.70 13.25 -11.36
N ILE A 140 -4.29 12.79 -12.46
CA ILE A 140 -4.31 11.38 -12.91
C ILE A 140 -3.58 11.30 -14.23
N ILE A 141 -2.51 10.48 -14.29
CA ILE A 141 -1.64 10.34 -15.46
C ILE A 141 -1.90 9.00 -16.13
N CYS A 142 -2.53 9.03 -17.31
CA CYS A 142 -2.76 7.87 -18.17
C CYS A 142 -1.70 7.83 -19.28
N LYS A 143 -0.43 7.58 -18.93
CA LYS A 143 0.71 7.57 -19.84
C LYS A 143 1.16 6.14 -20.12
N ARG A 144 1.70 5.89 -21.32
CA ARG A 144 2.40 4.63 -21.64
C ARG A 144 3.90 4.84 -21.66
N GLY A 145 4.64 3.77 -21.36
CA GLY A 145 6.10 3.78 -21.36
C GLY A 145 6.70 4.17 -20.02
N TYR A 146 7.99 4.47 -20.03
CA TYR A 146 8.72 4.80 -18.81
C TYR A 146 8.42 6.23 -18.35
N ASP A 147 8.03 6.35 -17.11
CA ASP A 147 7.86 7.64 -16.44
C ASP A 147 9.11 7.99 -15.61
N VAL A 148 9.79 9.08 -16.02
CA VAL A 148 11.07 9.51 -15.41
C VAL A 148 10.88 9.97 -13.97
N GLN A 149 9.74 10.58 -13.65
CA GLN A 149 9.49 11.17 -12.33
C GLN A 149 9.30 10.09 -11.26
N THR A 150 8.56 9.03 -11.59
CA THR A 150 8.25 7.95 -10.64
C THR A 150 9.17 6.74 -10.78
N GLY A 151 9.91 6.62 -11.89
CA GLY A 151 10.67 5.42 -12.23
C GLY A 151 9.79 4.20 -12.55
N MET A 152 8.51 4.42 -12.88
CA MET A 152 7.57 3.35 -13.22
C MET A 152 7.55 3.12 -14.73
N PHE A 153 7.34 1.88 -15.14
CA PHE A 153 7.03 1.54 -16.53
C PHE A 153 5.52 1.27 -16.65
N CYS A 154 4.84 2.14 -17.40
CA CYS A 154 3.40 2.10 -17.58
C CYS A 154 3.04 1.25 -18.80
N GLU A 155 2.48 0.05 -18.56
CA GLU A 155 2.01 -0.86 -19.61
C GLU A 155 0.50 -0.89 -19.65
N ASN A 156 -0.10 -0.73 -20.84
CA ASN A 156 -1.55 -0.88 -21.04
C ASN A 156 -2.42 -0.10 -20.04
N VAL A 157 -1.96 1.08 -19.62
CA VAL A 157 -2.74 1.98 -18.77
C VAL A 157 -3.99 2.41 -19.56
N PRO A 158 -5.21 2.19 -19.01
CA PRO A 158 -6.42 2.57 -19.71
C PRO A 158 -6.55 4.09 -19.81
N ASN A 159 -7.03 4.56 -20.94
CA ASN A 159 -7.48 5.94 -21.07
C ASN A 159 -8.91 6.00 -20.52
N LEU A 160 -9.09 6.65 -19.38
CA LEU A 160 -10.39 6.77 -18.71
C LEU A 160 -11.15 8.04 -19.12
N GLY A 161 -10.49 8.97 -19.80
CA GLY A 161 -11.09 10.18 -20.37
C GLY A 161 -12.06 10.87 -19.42
N ASP A 162 -13.26 11.17 -19.93
CA ASP A 162 -14.32 11.90 -19.21
C ASP A 162 -15.07 11.05 -18.16
N LEU A 163 -14.67 9.77 -17.95
CA LEU A 163 -15.30 8.92 -16.93
C LEU A 163 -15.01 9.39 -15.50
N ILE A 164 -13.98 10.22 -15.31
CA ILE A 164 -13.58 10.73 -13.99
C ILE A 164 -13.80 12.24 -13.97
N PRO A 165 -14.76 12.75 -13.17
CA PRO A 165 -14.99 14.19 -13.04
C PRO A 165 -13.72 14.92 -12.58
N ASP A 166 -13.46 16.12 -13.14
CA ASP A 166 -12.31 16.93 -12.71
C ASP A 166 -12.45 17.42 -11.27
N HIS A 167 -13.67 17.74 -10.84
CA HIS A 167 -13.99 18.15 -9.48
C HIS A 167 -15.13 17.28 -8.92
N PRO A 168 -14.83 16.07 -8.43
CA PRO A 168 -15.87 15.19 -7.91
C PRO A 168 -16.51 15.77 -6.66
N THR A 169 -17.84 15.78 -6.61
CA THR A 169 -18.58 16.16 -5.40
C THR A 169 -18.69 14.96 -4.43
N LYS A 170 -19.01 15.21 -3.17
CA LYS A 170 -19.30 14.17 -2.17
C LYS A 170 -20.39 13.22 -2.68
N VAL A 171 -21.46 13.77 -3.27
CA VAL A 171 -22.57 12.99 -3.84
C VAL A 171 -22.10 12.11 -4.98
N GLY A 172 -21.28 12.63 -5.89
CA GLY A 172 -20.71 11.85 -6.99
C GLY A 172 -19.79 10.73 -6.50
N ALA A 173 -18.95 11.01 -5.50
CA ALA A 173 -18.08 10.01 -4.89
C ALA A 173 -18.89 8.95 -4.11
N ALA A 174 -19.97 9.34 -3.41
CA ALA A 174 -20.87 8.41 -2.72
C ALA A 174 -21.61 7.50 -3.71
N ALA A 175 -22.04 8.03 -4.85
CA ALA A 175 -22.65 7.24 -5.90
C ALA A 175 -21.65 6.24 -6.53
N ALA A 176 -20.41 6.65 -6.75
CA ALA A 176 -19.33 5.76 -7.19
C ALA A 176 -19.09 4.62 -6.18
N LEU A 177 -19.03 4.95 -4.88
CA LEU A 177 -18.91 3.97 -3.80
C LEU A 177 -20.08 2.98 -3.81
N LEU A 178 -21.32 3.45 -3.99
CA LEU A 178 -22.50 2.61 -4.02
C LEU A 178 -22.52 1.67 -5.23
N ARG A 179 -22.06 2.11 -6.41
CA ARG A 179 -21.91 1.24 -7.58
C ARG A 179 -20.90 0.10 -7.31
N ILE A 180 -19.77 0.42 -6.69
CA ILE A 180 -18.79 -0.58 -6.28
C ILE A 180 -19.40 -1.57 -5.27
N ARG A 181 -20.04 -1.07 -4.19
CA ARG A 181 -20.69 -1.92 -3.18
C ARG A 181 -21.72 -2.86 -3.77
N ASN A 182 -22.58 -2.36 -4.67
CA ASN A 182 -23.59 -3.18 -5.35
C ASN A 182 -22.98 -4.30 -6.20
N ARG A 183 -21.78 -4.09 -6.75
CA ARG A 183 -21.07 -5.13 -7.53
C ARG A 183 -20.59 -6.27 -6.64
N PHE A 184 -20.16 -5.95 -5.41
CA PHE A 184 -19.57 -6.92 -4.49
C PHE A 184 -20.52 -7.38 -3.36
N LYS A 185 -21.80 -7.02 -3.39
CA LYS A 185 -22.77 -7.31 -2.33
C LYS A 185 -23.00 -8.80 -2.06
N THR A 186 -22.62 -9.69 -2.97
CA THR A 186 -22.74 -11.15 -2.81
C THR A 186 -21.63 -11.78 -1.98
N PHE A 187 -20.57 -11.02 -1.64
CA PHE A 187 -19.51 -11.51 -0.76
C PHE A 187 -19.95 -11.49 0.70
N CYS A 188 -19.51 -12.49 1.46
CA CYS A 188 -19.90 -12.73 2.84
C CYS A 188 -18.95 -12.05 3.83
N PHE A 189 -18.92 -10.72 3.86
CA PHE A 189 -18.21 -9.97 4.89
C PHE A 189 -18.81 -10.28 6.26
N ALA A 190 -17.95 -10.59 7.27
CA ALA A 190 -18.40 -11.20 8.52
C ALA A 190 -19.36 -10.33 9.32
N ASP A 191 -19.12 -9.03 9.37
CA ASP A 191 -19.89 -8.05 10.13
C ASP A 191 -20.92 -7.26 9.29
N ALA A 192 -21.10 -7.62 8.01
CA ALA A 192 -22.05 -6.92 7.16
C ALA A 192 -23.50 -7.21 7.56
N ASP A 193 -24.30 -6.15 7.58
CA ASP A 193 -25.76 -6.28 7.55
C ASP A 193 -26.20 -6.91 6.23
N THR A 194 -27.10 -7.89 6.29
CA THR A 194 -27.53 -8.62 5.10
C THR A 194 -29.04 -8.62 4.92
N ILE A 195 -29.46 -8.69 3.67
CA ILE A 195 -30.85 -8.89 3.26
C ILE A 195 -30.97 -10.16 2.43
N SER A 196 -32.11 -10.84 2.52
CA SER A 196 -32.39 -12.01 1.70
C SER A 196 -32.87 -11.58 0.31
N THR A 197 -32.21 -12.06 -0.73
CA THR A 197 -32.63 -11.88 -2.11
C THR A 197 -32.80 -13.26 -2.74
N GLY A 198 -34.05 -13.73 -2.78
CA GLY A 198 -34.36 -15.11 -3.17
C GLY A 198 -33.73 -16.11 -2.18
N SER A 199 -32.89 -17.02 -2.69
CA SER A 199 -32.20 -18.06 -1.91
C SER A 199 -30.84 -17.64 -1.35
N ILE A 200 -30.39 -16.41 -1.63
CA ILE A 200 -29.07 -15.93 -1.18
C ILE A 200 -29.21 -14.74 -0.25
N SER A 201 -28.29 -14.65 0.73
CA SER A 201 -28.10 -13.48 1.56
C SER A 201 -27.05 -12.57 0.92
N VAL A 202 -27.38 -11.30 0.76
CA VAL A 202 -26.46 -10.28 0.18
C VAL A 202 -26.30 -9.13 1.16
N VAL A 203 -25.21 -8.38 1.04
CA VAL A 203 -24.96 -7.17 1.83
C VAL A 203 -26.07 -6.15 1.58
N ASP A 204 -26.61 -5.59 2.65
CA ASP A 204 -27.55 -4.47 2.60
C ASP A 204 -26.80 -3.17 2.31
N THR A 205 -26.77 -2.79 1.03
CA THR A 205 -26.06 -1.57 0.60
C THR A 205 -26.81 -0.28 0.93
N THR A 206 -28.01 -0.37 1.50
CA THR A 206 -28.74 0.82 2.01
C THR A 206 -28.23 1.28 3.37
N LYS A 207 -27.48 0.41 4.06
CA LYS A 207 -26.79 0.70 5.32
C LYS A 207 -25.32 1.04 5.09
N PRO A 208 -24.67 1.75 6.04
CA PRO A 208 -23.24 1.97 6.00
C PRO A 208 -22.46 0.65 5.91
N PRO A 209 -21.32 0.60 5.21
CA PRO A 209 -20.51 -0.61 5.21
C PRO A 209 -19.93 -0.91 6.59
N GLY A 210 -19.96 -2.20 6.99
CA GLY A 210 -19.29 -2.67 8.20
C GLY A 210 -17.76 -2.57 8.11
N LYS A 211 -17.03 -3.01 9.14
CA LYS A 211 -15.55 -2.96 9.18
C LYS A 211 -14.93 -3.79 8.07
N ASP A 212 -15.45 -5.00 7.83
CA ASP A 212 -14.90 -5.93 6.86
C ASP A 212 -15.19 -5.48 5.42
N GLU A 213 -16.39 -4.97 5.14
CA GLU A 213 -16.71 -4.36 3.85
C GLU A 213 -15.85 -3.09 3.63
N SER A 214 -15.70 -2.24 4.65
CA SER A 214 -14.86 -1.03 4.59
C SER A 214 -13.39 -1.38 4.37
N ALA A 215 -12.87 -2.42 5.01
CA ALA A 215 -11.51 -2.91 4.80
C ALA A 215 -11.32 -3.47 3.38
N PHE A 216 -12.32 -4.13 2.81
CA PHE A 216 -12.31 -4.54 1.40
C PHE A 216 -12.29 -3.33 0.45
N LEU A 217 -13.12 -2.33 0.67
CA LEU A 217 -13.14 -1.10 -0.13
C LEU A 217 -11.80 -0.36 -0.06
N ALA A 218 -11.20 -0.32 1.13
CA ALA A 218 -9.85 0.21 1.30
C ALA A 218 -8.79 -0.65 0.58
N ALA A 219 -8.90 -1.97 0.59
CA ALA A 219 -8.01 -2.85 -0.16
C ALA A 219 -8.09 -2.59 -1.67
N LEU A 220 -9.30 -2.41 -2.20
CA LEU A 220 -9.54 -2.11 -3.61
C LEU A 220 -8.93 -0.76 -4.01
N LEU A 221 -9.20 0.29 -3.23
CA LEU A 221 -8.61 1.61 -3.48
C LEU A 221 -7.09 1.61 -3.25
N THR A 222 -6.58 0.83 -2.28
CA THR A 222 -5.14 0.64 -2.07
C THR A 222 -4.47 0.06 -3.30
N ALA A 223 -5.05 -0.97 -3.92
CA ALA A 223 -4.49 -1.60 -5.12
C ALA A 223 -4.35 -0.58 -6.27
N VAL A 224 -5.35 0.28 -6.47
CA VAL A 224 -5.32 1.34 -7.49
C VAL A 224 -4.27 2.41 -7.18
N CYS A 225 -4.18 2.86 -5.93
CA CYS A 225 -3.25 3.91 -5.51
C CYS A 225 -1.81 3.41 -5.31
N ARG A 226 -1.61 2.08 -5.16
CA ARG A 226 -0.35 1.49 -4.70
C ARG A 226 0.90 1.93 -5.45
N PRO A 227 0.90 2.04 -6.79
CA PRO A 227 2.09 2.50 -7.53
C PRO A 227 2.55 3.91 -7.17
N SER A 228 1.63 4.76 -6.77
CA SER A 228 1.88 6.17 -6.43
C SER A 228 2.04 6.41 -4.92
N LEU A 229 1.71 5.42 -4.07
CA LEU A 229 1.89 5.49 -2.63
C LEU A 229 3.33 5.16 -2.23
N HIS A 230 3.91 5.95 -1.34
CA HIS A 230 5.23 5.64 -0.76
C HIS A 230 5.17 4.31 0.02
N LEU A 231 4.29 4.20 0.99
CA LEU A 231 4.03 2.99 1.76
C LEU A 231 2.53 2.70 1.78
N ALA A 232 2.16 1.42 1.86
CA ALA A 232 0.77 1.01 2.06
C ALA A 232 0.72 -0.29 2.87
N PRO A 233 -0.30 -0.49 3.71
CA PRO A 233 -0.48 -1.74 4.43
C PRO A 233 -0.74 -2.90 3.46
N GLY A 234 -0.35 -4.11 3.88
CA GLY A 234 -0.81 -5.34 3.23
C GLY A 234 -2.28 -5.61 3.55
N VAL A 235 -2.89 -6.53 2.82
CA VAL A 235 -4.27 -6.96 2.99
C VAL A 235 -4.32 -8.43 3.33
N LEU A 236 -5.07 -8.78 4.37
CA LEU A 236 -5.31 -10.15 4.80
C LEU A 236 -6.79 -10.50 4.64
N PHE A 237 -7.09 -11.44 3.76
CA PHE A 237 -8.41 -12.05 3.62
C PHE A 237 -8.45 -13.37 4.38
N ARG A 238 -9.19 -13.42 5.48
CA ARG A 238 -9.26 -14.62 6.30
C ARG A 238 -10.70 -15.04 6.60
N ALA A 239 -10.86 -16.32 6.92
CA ALA A 239 -12.08 -16.91 7.45
C ALA A 239 -11.73 -17.91 8.54
N ALA A 240 -12.71 -18.37 9.29
CA ALA A 240 -12.54 -19.40 10.30
C ALA A 240 -11.93 -20.69 9.70
N ALA A 241 -11.15 -21.43 10.51
CA ALA A 241 -10.43 -22.62 10.06
C ALA A 241 -11.33 -23.71 9.47
N MET A 242 -12.51 -23.93 10.07
CA MET A 242 -13.40 -25.04 9.76
C MET A 242 -14.50 -24.70 8.76
N SER A 243 -14.86 -23.42 8.59
CA SER A 243 -16.00 -22.99 7.76
C SER A 243 -15.64 -22.03 6.63
N GLY A 244 -14.37 -21.80 6.40
CA GLY A 244 -13.92 -20.73 5.48
C GLY A 244 -13.63 -21.20 4.06
N SER A 245 -13.71 -22.49 3.72
CA SER A 245 -13.57 -22.97 2.34
C SER A 245 -14.72 -22.43 1.48
N GLY A 246 -14.44 -22.08 0.22
CA GLY A 246 -15.47 -21.56 -0.68
C GLY A 246 -16.01 -20.16 -0.36
N ALA A 247 -15.49 -19.43 0.66
CA ALA A 247 -15.95 -18.08 1.00
C ALA A 247 -15.60 -16.98 -0.03
N GLY A 248 -14.86 -17.31 -1.09
CA GLY A 248 -14.54 -16.40 -2.20
C GLY A 248 -13.32 -15.50 -1.99
N LYS A 249 -12.49 -15.71 -0.95
CA LYS A 249 -11.31 -14.88 -0.63
C LYS A 249 -10.34 -14.69 -1.80
N GLY A 250 -9.91 -15.81 -2.41
CA GLY A 250 -9.01 -15.79 -3.56
C GLY A 250 -9.66 -15.17 -4.80
N LEU A 251 -10.98 -15.37 -4.99
CA LEU A 251 -11.73 -14.74 -6.07
C LEU A 251 -11.77 -13.23 -5.89
N LEU A 252 -12.02 -12.73 -4.67
CA LEU A 252 -12.05 -11.31 -4.38
C LEU A 252 -10.68 -10.66 -4.62
N ALA A 253 -9.58 -11.31 -4.21
CA ALA A 253 -8.23 -10.85 -4.51
C ALA A 253 -7.97 -10.73 -6.02
N ARG A 254 -8.45 -11.71 -6.81
CA ARG A 254 -8.35 -11.68 -8.27
C ARG A 254 -9.19 -10.57 -8.89
N CYS A 255 -10.40 -10.31 -8.38
CA CYS A 255 -11.23 -9.18 -8.81
C CYS A 255 -10.55 -7.84 -8.54
N ILE A 256 -9.95 -7.63 -7.36
CA ILE A 256 -9.19 -6.42 -7.04
C ILE A 256 -8.08 -6.19 -8.05
N CYS A 257 -7.26 -7.21 -8.33
CA CYS A 257 -6.14 -7.08 -9.25
C CYS A 257 -6.59 -6.94 -10.71
N MET A 258 -7.72 -7.55 -11.08
CA MET A 258 -8.31 -7.35 -12.40
C MET A 258 -8.76 -5.89 -12.59
N ILE A 259 -9.42 -5.29 -11.60
CA ILE A 259 -9.82 -3.88 -11.67
C ILE A 259 -8.59 -2.98 -11.73
N ALA A 260 -7.68 -3.12 -10.77
CA ALA A 260 -6.52 -2.25 -10.65
C ALA A 260 -5.56 -2.41 -11.84
N TYR A 261 -5.22 -3.64 -12.20
CA TYR A 261 -4.10 -3.91 -13.11
C TYR A 261 -4.50 -4.56 -14.45
N GLY A 262 -5.75 -5.02 -14.60
CA GLY A 262 -6.20 -5.70 -15.81
C GLY A 262 -5.47 -7.00 -16.11
N ARG A 263 -4.94 -7.65 -15.08
CA ARG A 263 -4.12 -8.86 -15.17
C ARG A 263 -4.66 -9.98 -14.29
N LYS A 264 -4.42 -11.21 -14.73
CA LYS A 264 -4.60 -12.38 -13.88
C LYS A 264 -3.56 -12.37 -12.78
N LEU A 265 -3.99 -12.69 -11.58
CA LEU A 265 -3.14 -12.74 -10.40
C LEU A 265 -2.59 -14.15 -10.23
N HIS A 266 -1.27 -14.27 -10.18
CA HIS A 266 -0.59 -15.54 -9.93
C HIS A 266 -0.30 -15.70 -8.45
N ALA A 267 -0.60 -16.89 -7.92
CA ALA A 267 -0.42 -17.18 -6.52
C ALA A 267 1.01 -17.64 -6.22
N VAL A 268 1.62 -17.02 -5.23
CA VAL A 268 2.84 -17.53 -4.61
C VAL A 268 2.43 -18.53 -3.54
N THR A 269 2.79 -19.80 -3.74
CA THR A 269 2.47 -20.88 -2.80
C THR A 269 3.44 -20.89 -1.62
N LYS A 270 2.98 -21.40 -0.48
CA LYS A 270 3.69 -21.38 0.81
C LYS A 270 5.12 -21.99 0.74
N GLY A 271 5.35 -23.04 -0.06
CA GLY A 271 6.58 -23.82 0.03
C GLY A 271 6.61 -24.71 1.29
N ALA A 272 7.68 -25.50 1.44
CA ALA A 272 7.83 -26.43 2.58
C ALA A 272 8.29 -25.71 3.86
N THR A 273 9.04 -24.61 3.74
CA THR A 273 9.62 -23.87 4.86
C THR A 273 9.37 -22.36 4.74
N ALA A 274 9.54 -21.64 5.86
CA ALA A 274 9.47 -20.18 5.87
C ALA A 274 10.56 -19.54 4.97
N GLU A 275 11.75 -20.12 4.94
CA GLU A 275 12.85 -19.66 4.09
C GLU A 275 12.52 -19.80 2.61
N GLU A 276 11.86 -20.90 2.21
CA GLU A 276 11.41 -21.09 0.83
C GLU A 276 10.35 -20.06 0.44
N LEU A 277 9.43 -19.73 1.35
CA LEU A 277 8.45 -18.67 1.13
C LEU A 277 9.15 -17.31 0.92
N GLU A 278 10.15 -16.96 1.74
CA GLU A 278 10.88 -15.70 1.59
C GLU A 278 11.66 -15.63 0.27
N LYS A 279 12.25 -16.75 -0.18
CA LYS A 279 12.90 -16.84 -1.50
C LYS A 279 11.92 -16.59 -2.64
N ARG A 280 10.70 -17.15 -2.57
CA ARG A 280 9.64 -16.93 -3.57
C ARG A 280 9.14 -15.50 -3.57
N ILE A 281 8.91 -14.91 -2.39
CA ILE A 281 8.55 -13.51 -2.25
C ILE A 281 9.62 -12.60 -2.87
N ALA A 282 10.90 -12.85 -2.58
CA ALA A 282 12.00 -12.07 -3.14
C ALA A 282 12.04 -12.16 -4.67
N ALA A 283 11.90 -13.37 -5.23
CA ALA A 283 11.91 -13.59 -6.67
C ALA A 283 10.75 -12.84 -7.36
N GLU A 284 9.56 -12.89 -6.80
CA GLU A 284 8.37 -12.21 -7.33
C GLU A 284 8.53 -10.68 -7.31
N LEU A 285 9.04 -10.14 -6.20
CA LEU A 285 9.27 -8.71 -6.07
C LEU A 285 10.34 -8.16 -7.02
N ILE A 286 11.38 -8.96 -7.33
CA ILE A 286 12.42 -8.58 -8.31
C ILE A 286 11.82 -8.42 -9.70
N GLN A 287 10.87 -9.26 -10.08
CA GLN A 287 10.19 -9.17 -11.39
C GLN A 287 9.38 -7.87 -11.56
N GLY A 288 9.09 -7.16 -10.46
CA GLY A 288 8.47 -5.84 -10.51
C GLY A 288 6.99 -5.84 -10.86
N GLY A 289 6.31 -6.97 -10.72
CA GLY A 289 4.88 -7.08 -10.93
C GLY A 289 4.08 -6.18 -9.98
N PRO A 290 2.82 -5.83 -10.33
CA PRO A 290 2.02 -4.87 -9.59
C PRO A 290 1.46 -5.43 -8.26
N ALA A 291 1.44 -6.75 -8.08
CA ALA A 291 0.91 -7.40 -6.89
C ALA A 291 1.75 -8.58 -6.44
N LEU A 292 1.79 -8.81 -5.13
CA LEU A 292 2.31 -10.00 -4.48
C LEU A 292 1.14 -10.73 -3.81
N PHE A 293 0.77 -11.90 -4.34
CA PHE A 293 -0.37 -12.68 -3.87
C PHE A 293 0.06 -13.97 -3.21
N LEU A 294 -0.08 -14.03 -1.88
CA LEU A 294 0.14 -15.23 -1.09
C LEU A 294 -1.20 -15.91 -0.87
N ASP A 295 -1.49 -16.96 -1.62
CA ASP A 295 -2.80 -17.64 -1.61
C ASP A 295 -2.79 -18.89 -0.75
N ASN A 296 -3.90 -19.13 -0.07
CA ASN A 296 -4.22 -20.39 0.60
C ASN A 296 -3.25 -20.75 1.73
N LEU A 297 -2.84 -19.77 2.54
CA LEU A 297 -2.00 -20.00 3.73
C LEU A 297 -2.83 -20.51 4.91
N ASN A 298 -3.50 -21.66 4.72
CA ASN A 298 -4.42 -22.24 5.70
C ASN A 298 -3.67 -22.75 6.95
N ASN A 299 -4.26 -22.52 8.14
CA ASN A 299 -3.78 -22.98 9.44
C ASN A 299 -2.29 -22.68 9.66
N THR A 300 -1.86 -21.49 9.21
CA THR A 300 -0.46 -21.08 9.24
C THR A 300 -0.30 -19.86 10.13
N ALA A 301 0.75 -19.85 10.95
CA ALA A 301 1.22 -18.62 11.59
C ALA A 301 2.23 -17.92 10.65
N LEU A 302 1.76 -16.95 9.89
CA LEU A 302 2.61 -16.20 8.96
C LEU A 302 3.57 -15.31 9.73
N LYS A 303 4.86 -15.61 9.60
CA LYS A 303 5.97 -14.81 10.11
C LYS A 303 6.95 -14.60 8.97
N SER A 304 7.26 -13.36 8.63
CA SER A 304 8.25 -13.00 7.60
C SER A 304 8.80 -11.61 7.87
N SER A 305 10.09 -11.55 8.14
CA SER A 305 10.80 -10.28 8.30
C SER A 305 10.93 -9.54 6.98
N LEU A 306 11.09 -10.27 5.88
CA LEU A 306 11.13 -9.71 4.53
C LEU A 306 9.81 -9.02 4.19
N LEU A 307 8.67 -9.68 4.45
CA LEU A 307 7.35 -9.10 4.17
C LEU A 307 7.10 -7.86 5.02
N ALA A 308 7.51 -7.89 6.29
CA ALA A 308 7.42 -6.75 7.19
C ALA A 308 8.22 -5.55 6.67
N SER A 309 9.47 -5.77 6.24
CA SER A 309 10.34 -4.73 5.67
C SER A 309 9.77 -4.18 4.36
N VAL A 310 9.34 -5.05 3.43
CA VAL A 310 8.77 -4.65 2.12
C VAL A 310 7.55 -3.74 2.26
N ILE A 311 6.75 -3.93 3.30
CA ILE A 311 5.54 -3.12 3.54
C ILE A 311 5.90 -1.74 4.13
N THR A 312 6.95 -1.62 4.95
CA THR A 312 7.24 -0.42 5.76
C THR A 312 8.53 0.30 5.42
N GLU A 313 9.34 -0.22 4.50
CA GLU A 313 10.61 0.37 4.12
C GLU A 313 10.71 0.61 2.61
N ARG A 314 11.25 1.74 2.22
CA ARG A 314 11.64 2.08 0.84
C ARG A 314 12.96 2.84 0.83
N PRO A 315 13.99 2.23 0.24
CA PRO A 315 14.06 0.87 -0.31
C PRO A 315 14.08 -0.22 0.77
N ALA A 316 13.41 -1.35 0.53
CA ALA A 316 13.58 -2.56 1.31
C ALA A 316 14.86 -3.29 0.89
N ARG A 317 15.51 -4.00 1.81
CA ARG A 317 16.70 -4.80 1.51
C ARG A 317 16.32 -6.25 1.24
N ILE A 318 16.60 -6.73 0.03
CA ILE A 318 16.23 -8.08 -0.42
C ILE A 318 17.49 -8.87 -0.72
N ARG A 319 17.54 -10.14 -0.29
CA ARG A 319 18.64 -11.04 -0.61
C ARG A 319 18.49 -11.61 -2.02
N LEU A 320 19.51 -11.47 -2.85
CA LEU A 320 19.54 -12.10 -4.17
C LEU A 320 19.70 -13.61 -4.04
N LEU A 321 18.87 -14.35 -4.80
CA LEU A 321 18.96 -15.80 -4.89
C LEU A 321 20.34 -16.23 -5.40
N GLY A 322 20.96 -17.21 -4.71
CA GLY A 322 22.28 -17.73 -5.07
C GLY A 322 23.46 -16.82 -4.73
N LYS A 323 23.21 -15.63 -4.17
CA LYS A 323 24.26 -14.69 -3.71
C LYS A 323 24.10 -14.35 -2.23
N SER A 324 25.20 -14.09 -1.53
CA SER A 324 25.18 -13.58 -0.15
C SER A 324 25.00 -12.05 -0.09
N GLN A 325 24.53 -11.45 -1.18
CA GLN A 325 24.42 -10.01 -1.35
C GLN A 325 22.98 -9.53 -1.11
N MET A 326 22.84 -8.46 -0.32
CA MET A 326 21.60 -7.72 -0.16
C MET A 326 21.53 -6.59 -1.18
N MET A 327 20.38 -6.43 -1.84
CA MET A 327 20.14 -5.33 -2.76
C MET A 327 18.99 -4.45 -2.26
N PRO A 328 19.06 -3.11 -2.47
CA PRO A 328 17.93 -2.23 -2.24
C PRO A 328 16.88 -2.41 -3.34
N LEU A 329 15.61 -2.50 -2.95
CA LEU A 329 14.49 -2.63 -3.88
C LEU A 329 13.33 -1.73 -3.46
N ASN A 330 12.87 -0.88 -4.35
CA ASN A 330 11.63 -0.13 -4.18
C ASN A 330 10.43 -1.04 -4.50
N ALA A 331 9.86 -1.68 -3.46
CA ALA A 331 8.74 -2.58 -3.62
C ALA A 331 7.43 -1.81 -3.75
N THR A 332 6.85 -1.78 -4.95
CA THR A 332 5.59 -1.09 -5.26
C THR A 332 4.40 -2.05 -5.39
N ALA A 333 4.61 -3.34 -5.14
CA ALA A 333 3.56 -4.34 -5.26
C ALA A 333 2.46 -4.17 -4.21
N PHE A 334 1.21 -4.38 -4.61
CA PHE A 334 0.08 -4.57 -3.72
C PHE A 334 0.19 -5.94 -3.05
N VAL A 335 0.32 -5.98 -1.72
CA VAL A 335 0.49 -7.22 -0.98
C VAL A 335 -0.87 -7.73 -0.52
N VAL A 336 -1.24 -8.94 -0.94
CA VAL A 336 -2.48 -9.59 -0.51
C VAL A 336 -2.22 -11.04 -0.09
N VAL A 337 -2.81 -11.42 1.04
CA VAL A 337 -2.67 -12.75 1.65
C VAL A 337 -4.06 -13.34 1.87
N THR A 338 -4.25 -14.61 1.55
CA THR A 338 -5.50 -15.31 1.85
C THR A 338 -5.26 -16.57 2.66
N GLY A 339 -6.20 -16.95 3.51
CA GLY A 339 -6.15 -18.22 4.26
C GLY A 339 -7.34 -18.44 5.18
N ASN A 340 -7.57 -19.71 5.54
CA ASN A 340 -8.51 -20.12 6.58
C ASN A 340 -7.72 -20.41 7.86
N GLY A 341 -8.19 -19.92 9.01
CA GLY A 341 -7.49 -20.11 10.27
C GLY A 341 -6.06 -19.55 10.28
N ILE A 342 -5.74 -18.64 9.37
CA ILE A 342 -4.43 -17.99 9.32
C ILE A 342 -4.28 -17.01 10.49
N SER A 343 -3.15 -17.06 11.16
CA SER A 343 -2.69 -16.03 12.10
C SER A 343 -1.46 -15.33 11.54
N ILE A 344 -1.28 -14.09 11.92
CA ILE A 344 -0.09 -13.31 11.55
C ILE A 344 0.64 -12.86 12.81
N SER A 345 1.98 -12.77 12.75
CA SER A 345 2.78 -12.30 13.89
C SER A 345 2.37 -10.88 14.29
N GLU A 346 2.57 -10.52 15.56
CA GLU A 346 2.27 -9.18 16.10
C GLU A 346 2.87 -8.06 15.24
N ASP A 347 4.11 -8.24 14.78
CA ASP A 347 4.79 -7.29 13.92
C ASP A 347 4.11 -7.12 12.55
N LEU A 348 3.56 -8.19 11.98
CA LEU A 348 2.77 -8.12 10.74
C LEU A 348 1.34 -7.62 11.00
N ALA A 349 0.74 -7.93 12.15
CA ALA A 349 -0.65 -7.57 12.45
C ALA A 349 -0.90 -6.06 12.36
N ARG A 350 0.06 -5.24 12.77
CA ARG A 350 -0.02 -3.76 12.67
C ARG A 350 0.25 -3.21 11.26
N ARG A 351 0.65 -4.07 10.31
CA ARG A 351 0.99 -3.72 8.92
C ARG A 351 -0.01 -4.25 7.91
N PHE A 352 -1.04 -4.96 8.38
CA PHE A 352 -2.09 -5.49 7.53
C PHE A 352 -3.45 -4.95 7.93
N ILE A 353 -4.25 -4.58 6.93
CA ILE A 353 -5.70 -4.46 7.11
C ILE A 353 -6.33 -5.84 6.88
N THR A 354 -7.28 -6.21 7.72
CA THR A 354 -7.88 -7.54 7.70
C THR A 354 -9.34 -7.46 7.29
N VAL A 355 -9.73 -8.34 6.38
CA VAL A 355 -11.13 -8.59 5.97
C VAL A 355 -11.49 -9.99 6.42
N GLU A 356 -12.51 -10.10 7.26
CA GLU A 356 -13.04 -11.37 7.72
C GLU A 356 -14.25 -11.79 6.89
N PHE A 357 -14.31 -13.08 6.57
CA PHE A 357 -15.40 -13.69 5.82
C PHE A 357 -16.13 -14.70 6.70
N ASP A 358 -17.45 -14.58 6.73
CA ASP A 358 -18.34 -15.57 7.35
C ASP A 358 -19.43 -15.94 6.34
N PRO A 359 -19.34 -17.10 5.70
CA PRO A 359 -20.36 -17.55 4.75
C PRO A 359 -21.72 -17.83 5.39
N ARG A 360 -21.79 -17.94 6.73
CA ARG A 360 -23.02 -18.22 7.50
C ARG A 360 -23.75 -19.48 7.03
N THR A 361 -23.00 -20.43 6.48
CA THR A 361 -23.47 -21.73 6.00
C THR A 361 -22.38 -22.78 6.18
N GLU A 362 -22.78 -24.02 6.36
CA GLU A 362 -21.85 -25.16 6.48
C GLU A 362 -21.18 -25.49 5.14
N ASP A 363 -21.89 -25.25 4.02
CA ASP A 363 -21.38 -25.49 2.66
C ASP A 363 -21.40 -24.18 1.85
N PRO A 364 -20.32 -23.38 1.93
CA PRO A 364 -20.24 -22.12 1.17
C PRO A 364 -20.15 -22.31 -0.34
N GLU A 365 -19.68 -23.47 -0.81
CA GLU A 365 -19.51 -23.78 -2.23
C GLU A 365 -20.85 -24.07 -2.91
N ALA A 366 -21.86 -24.53 -2.15
CA ALA A 366 -23.21 -24.78 -2.65
C ALA A 366 -24.04 -23.49 -2.86
N ARG A 367 -23.52 -22.32 -2.53
CA ARG A 367 -24.25 -21.06 -2.75
C ARG A 367 -24.52 -20.83 -4.24
N PRO A 368 -25.78 -20.63 -4.66
CA PRO A 368 -26.13 -20.45 -6.05
C PRO A 368 -25.70 -19.03 -6.52
N PHE A 369 -24.60 -18.94 -7.25
CA PHE A 369 -24.20 -17.71 -7.93
C PHE A 369 -24.69 -17.77 -9.37
N THR A 370 -25.38 -16.72 -9.81
CA THR A 370 -25.97 -16.63 -11.16
C THR A 370 -25.00 -16.02 -12.17
N THR A 371 -23.92 -15.40 -11.71
CA THR A 371 -22.97 -14.66 -12.56
C THR A 371 -21.53 -14.96 -12.20
N ASP A 372 -20.66 -14.94 -13.20
CA ASP A 372 -19.21 -14.94 -13.00
C ASP A 372 -18.75 -13.51 -12.72
N ILE A 373 -18.55 -13.20 -11.43
CA ILE A 373 -18.11 -11.88 -10.98
C ILE A 373 -16.78 -11.47 -11.60
N LEU A 374 -15.84 -12.40 -11.84
CA LEU A 374 -14.54 -12.06 -12.44
C LEU A 374 -14.69 -11.66 -13.91
N ALA A 375 -15.55 -12.35 -14.65
CA ALA A 375 -15.89 -11.98 -16.02
C ALA A 375 -16.57 -10.60 -16.08
N GLU A 376 -17.54 -10.35 -15.19
CA GLU A 376 -18.21 -9.05 -15.10
C GLU A 376 -17.24 -7.90 -14.78
N VAL A 377 -16.36 -8.10 -13.78
CA VAL A 377 -15.35 -7.12 -13.40
C VAL A 377 -14.37 -6.85 -14.54
N THR A 378 -14.02 -7.89 -15.31
CA THR A 378 -13.15 -7.75 -16.48
C THR A 378 -13.78 -6.85 -17.54
N VAL A 379 -15.05 -7.07 -17.86
CA VAL A 379 -15.79 -6.26 -18.85
C VAL A 379 -15.95 -4.82 -18.39
N ARG A 380 -16.28 -4.62 -17.08
CA ARG A 380 -16.53 -3.29 -16.50
C ARG A 380 -15.31 -2.65 -15.86
N ARG A 381 -14.10 -3.13 -16.17
CA ARG A 381 -12.87 -2.66 -15.54
C ARG A 381 -12.73 -1.14 -15.54
N ASN A 382 -12.95 -0.51 -16.69
CA ASN A 382 -12.76 0.95 -16.83
C ASN A 382 -13.77 1.74 -16.00
N GLU A 383 -15.03 1.29 -15.93
CA GLU A 383 -16.07 1.92 -15.11
C GLU A 383 -15.71 1.85 -13.61
N LEU A 384 -15.37 0.64 -13.13
CA LEU A 384 -15.02 0.41 -11.74
C LEU A 384 -13.73 1.13 -11.33
N LEU A 385 -12.74 1.19 -12.23
CA LEU A 385 -11.51 1.93 -12.01
C LEU A 385 -11.78 3.45 -11.97
N ALA A 386 -12.65 3.96 -12.83
CA ALA A 386 -13.07 5.35 -12.82
C ALA A 386 -13.83 5.71 -11.54
N ASP A 387 -14.70 4.82 -11.04
CA ASP A 387 -15.39 5.00 -9.76
C ASP A 387 -14.39 5.13 -8.60
N LEU A 388 -13.38 4.25 -8.54
CA LEU A 388 -12.33 4.29 -7.51
C LEU A 388 -11.50 5.57 -7.60
N LEU A 389 -11.14 6.00 -8.81
CA LEU A 389 -10.40 7.24 -9.02
C LEU A 389 -11.24 8.48 -8.75
N THR A 390 -12.55 8.42 -8.93
CA THR A 390 -13.49 9.47 -8.52
C THR A 390 -13.49 9.63 -6.99
N ILE A 391 -13.54 8.53 -6.25
CA ILE A 391 -13.44 8.55 -4.77
C ILE A 391 -12.08 9.10 -4.32
N TRP A 392 -10.99 8.63 -4.93
CA TRP A 392 -9.65 9.11 -4.61
C TRP A 392 -9.50 10.61 -4.90
N ARG A 393 -9.90 11.08 -6.10
CA ARG A 393 -9.80 12.49 -6.51
C ARG A 393 -10.68 13.38 -5.61
N PHE A 394 -11.87 12.93 -5.22
CA PHE A 394 -12.69 13.59 -4.21
C PHE A 394 -11.89 13.80 -2.92
N GLY A 395 -11.26 12.76 -2.40
CA GLY A 395 -10.42 12.84 -1.21
C GLY A 395 -9.23 13.79 -1.35
N ARG A 396 -8.73 14.03 -2.57
CA ARG A 396 -7.60 14.95 -2.79
C ARG A 396 -8.03 16.41 -2.92
N LEU A 397 -9.20 16.65 -3.52
CA LEU A 397 -9.63 17.99 -3.87
C LEU A 397 -10.64 18.62 -2.88
N ALA A 398 -11.33 17.81 -2.07
CA ALA A 398 -12.29 18.31 -1.10
C ALA A 398 -11.58 18.96 0.10
N ASN A 399 -12.04 20.16 0.46
CA ASN A 399 -11.44 20.95 1.55
C ASN A 399 -11.74 20.41 2.95
N ASN A 400 -12.77 19.54 3.10
CA ASN A 400 -13.32 19.12 4.39
C ASN A 400 -13.23 17.61 4.59
N ILE A 401 -12.08 17.00 4.29
CA ILE A 401 -11.81 15.60 4.60
C ILE A 401 -11.33 15.50 6.05
N GLU A 402 -12.15 14.88 6.89
CA GLU A 402 -11.75 14.58 8.27
C GLU A 402 -10.70 13.50 8.29
N SER A 403 -9.59 13.78 8.96
CA SER A 403 -8.48 12.85 9.12
C SER A 403 -8.66 12.02 10.38
N GLY A 404 -8.60 10.70 10.26
CA GLY A 404 -8.61 9.80 11.40
C GLY A 404 -7.24 9.72 12.11
N ARG A 405 -7.14 8.88 13.15
CA ARG A 405 -5.87 8.66 13.86
C ARG A 405 -4.79 8.13 12.92
N PRO A 406 -3.53 8.61 13.03
CA PRO A 406 -2.44 8.08 12.21
C PRO A 406 -2.24 6.57 12.38
N LEU A 407 -2.01 5.85 11.29
CA LEU A 407 -1.68 4.43 11.29
C LEU A 407 -0.17 4.23 11.05
N GLY A 408 0.64 4.41 12.07
CA GLY A 408 2.09 4.23 11.98
C GLY A 408 2.72 5.02 10.82
N SER A 409 3.51 4.36 9.98
CA SER A 409 4.18 4.95 8.83
C SER A 409 3.30 5.13 7.58
N PHE A 410 2.00 4.81 7.66
CA PHE A 410 1.09 4.86 6.51
C PHE A 410 0.30 6.17 6.39
N THR A 411 0.91 7.31 6.71
CA THR A 411 0.23 8.63 6.73
C THR A 411 -0.33 9.01 5.36
N GLN A 412 0.43 8.84 4.28
CA GLN A 412 -0.04 9.10 2.92
C GLN A 412 -1.20 8.16 2.54
N TRP A 413 -1.10 6.88 2.87
CA TRP A 413 -2.18 5.92 2.65
C TRP A 413 -3.45 6.31 3.42
N CYS A 414 -3.32 6.76 4.66
CA CYS A 414 -4.47 7.27 5.42
C CYS A 414 -5.18 8.39 4.64
N SER A 415 -4.46 9.40 4.22
CA SER A 415 -5.04 10.55 3.52
C SER A 415 -5.55 10.23 2.10
N TRP A 416 -4.99 9.22 1.43
CA TRP A 416 -5.37 8.86 0.06
C TRP A 416 -6.47 7.81 -0.02
N VAL A 417 -6.56 6.93 0.97
CA VAL A 417 -7.43 5.75 0.94
C VAL A 417 -8.43 5.75 2.09
N ARG A 418 -7.95 5.75 3.34
CA ARG A 418 -8.80 5.61 4.52
C ARG A 418 -9.74 6.81 4.71
N ASP A 419 -9.17 8.01 4.74
CA ASP A 419 -9.92 9.21 5.09
C ASP A 419 -11.01 9.55 4.05
N PRO A 420 -10.79 9.46 2.72
CA PRO A 420 -11.86 9.61 1.74
C PRO A 420 -13.01 8.62 1.93
N LEU A 421 -12.71 7.34 2.19
CA LEU A 421 -13.73 6.32 2.43
C LEU A 421 -14.50 6.57 3.74
N ALA A 422 -13.81 6.95 4.82
CA ALA A 422 -14.45 7.30 6.09
C ALA A 422 -15.40 8.49 5.94
N ASN A 423 -15.01 9.52 5.18
CA ASN A 423 -15.86 10.68 4.89
C ASN A 423 -17.07 10.34 3.99
N LEU A 424 -17.07 9.19 3.34
CA LEU A 424 -18.21 8.61 2.60
C LEU A 424 -18.99 7.58 3.43
N GLY A 425 -18.78 7.52 4.76
CA GLY A 425 -19.54 6.68 5.68
C GLY A 425 -19.00 5.27 5.90
N CYS A 426 -17.81 4.95 5.38
CA CYS A 426 -17.12 3.71 5.73
C CYS A 426 -16.61 3.74 7.17
N GLN A 427 -16.55 2.59 7.83
CA GLN A 427 -15.85 2.45 9.10
C GLN A 427 -14.34 2.48 8.88
N ASP A 428 -13.58 2.76 9.95
CA ASP A 428 -12.11 2.75 9.86
C ASP A 428 -11.62 1.35 9.45
N PRO A 429 -11.02 1.19 8.25
CA PRO A 429 -10.53 -0.11 7.79
C PRO A 429 -9.38 -0.66 8.64
N ALA A 430 -8.75 0.19 9.47
CA ALA A 430 -7.71 -0.21 10.42
C ALA A 430 -8.26 -0.66 11.79
N ALA A 431 -9.58 -0.64 12.01
CA ALA A 431 -10.19 -1.02 13.30
C ALA A 431 -9.78 -2.43 13.76
N ARG A 432 -9.70 -3.39 12.82
CA ARG A 432 -9.24 -4.76 13.11
C ARG A 432 -7.77 -4.82 13.60
N VAL A 433 -6.93 -3.87 13.22
CA VAL A 433 -5.55 -3.77 13.72
C VAL A 433 -5.55 -3.46 15.22
N SER A 434 -6.44 -2.57 15.66
CA SER A 434 -6.61 -2.24 17.07
C SER A 434 -7.18 -3.43 17.86
N GLU A 435 -8.21 -4.10 17.33
CA GLU A 435 -8.79 -5.31 17.92
C GLU A 435 -7.77 -6.46 18.03
N ALA A 436 -6.92 -6.63 17.00
CA ALA A 436 -5.86 -7.64 17.03
C ALA A 436 -4.81 -7.35 18.12
N LYS A 437 -4.50 -6.08 18.36
CA LYS A 437 -3.62 -5.66 19.47
C LYS A 437 -4.25 -5.90 20.84
N GLU A 438 -5.55 -5.69 20.96
CA GLU A 438 -6.30 -5.92 22.20
C GLU A 438 -6.45 -7.42 22.50
N ARG A 439 -6.61 -8.26 21.47
CA ARG A 439 -6.72 -9.72 21.57
C ARG A 439 -5.38 -10.44 21.65
N ASP A 440 -4.26 -9.73 21.59
CA ASP A 440 -2.95 -10.34 21.75
C ASP A 440 -2.85 -10.98 23.15
N SER A 441 -2.82 -12.32 23.17
CA SER A 441 -2.74 -13.11 24.40
C SER A 441 -1.55 -12.69 25.29
N ARG A 442 -0.46 -12.24 24.68
CA ARG A 442 0.73 -11.76 25.37
C ARG A 442 0.47 -10.42 26.05
N ARG A 443 -0.23 -9.50 25.36
CA ARG A 443 -0.64 -8.22 25.94
C ARG A 443 -1.68 -8.42 27.02
N GLN A 444 -2.64 -9.33 26.82
CA GLN A 444 -3.63 -9.67 27.82
C GLN A 444 -2.99 -10.24 29.08
N THR A 445 -2.02 -11.16 28.94
CA THR A 445 -1.24 -11.68 30.07
C THR A 445 -0.53 -10.57 30.86
N ILE A 446 -0.03 -9.53 30.17
CA ILE A 446 0.60 -8.37 30.84
C ILE A 446 -0.44 -7.50 31.53
N VAL A 447 -1.60 -7.28 30.92
CA VAL A 447 -2.72 -6.53 31.52
C VAL A 447 -3.19 -7.25 32.78
N ASP A 448 -3.40 -8.56 32.71
CA ASP A 448 -3.81 -9.40 33.84
C ASP A 448 -2.76 -9.38 34.96
N LEU A 449 -1.48 -9.51 34.61
CA LEU A 449 -0.37 -9.37 35.55
C LEU A 449 -0.38 -8.00 36.25
N PHE A 450 -0.59 -6.91 35.49
CA PHE A 450 -0.60 -5.57 36.07
C PHE A 450 -1.83 -5.32 36.91
N ALA A 451 -2.98 -5.90 36.59
CA ALA A 451 -4.18 -5.83 37.42
C ALA A 451 -3.96 -6.55 38.75
N VAL A 452 -3.45 -7.78 38.72
CA VAL A 452 -3.12 -8.54 39.94
C VAL A 452 -2.00 -7.85 40.78
N TRP A 453 -1.02 -7.26 40.10
CA TRP A 453 0.02 -6.47 40.78
C TRP A 453 -0.57 -5.25 41.49
N ASP A 454 -1.45 -4.51 40.82
CA ASP A 454 -2.08 -3.31 41.38
C ASP A 454 -2.94 -3.63 42.61
N GLU A 455 -3.64 -4.76 42.58
CA GLU A 455 -4.46 -5.24 43.68
C GLU A 455 -3.63 -5.56 44.93
N HIS A 456 -2.48 -6.23 44.77
CA HIS A 456 -1.68 -6.69 45.90
C HIS A 456 -0.58 -5.73 46.36
N HIS A 457 -0.02 -4.95 45.46
CA HIS A 457 1.14 -4.09 45.71
C HIS A 457 0.90 -2.61 45.42
N GLY A 458 -0.05 -2.27 44.55
CA GLY A 458 -0.25 -0.90 44.07
C GLY A 458 1.02 -0.36 43.41
N ASP A 459 1.42 0.84 43.78
CA ASP A 459 2.63 1.53 43.34
C ASP A 459 3.86 1.31 44.22
N ARG A 460 3.75 0.50 45.29
CA ARG A 460 4.83 0.24 46.24
C ARG A 460 6.01 -0.48 45.60
N PRO A 461 7.24 -0.08 45.86
CA PRO A 461 8.41 -0.82 45.42
C PRO A 461 8.53 -2.16 46.14
N VAL A 462 8.62 -3.27 45.39
CA VAL A 462 8.77 -4.64 45.91
C VAL A 462 9.95 -5.33 45.25
N THR A 463 10.63 -6.20 46.02
CA THR A 463 11.67 -7.07 45.43
C THR A 463 11.02 -8.30 44.79
N ALA A 464 11.75 -8.99 43.88
CA ALA A 464 11.25 -10.22 43.27
C ALA A 464 10.89 -11.32 44.29
N ASN A 465 11.49 -11.29 45.51
CA ASN A 465 11.21 -12.25 46.56
C ASN A 465 9.91 -11.91 47.31
N ASP A 466 9.61 -10.62 47.47
CA ASP A 466 8.48 -10.12 48.26
C ASP A 466 7.18 -10.01 47.44
N LEU A 467 7.20 -10.44 46.20
CA LEU A 467 6.00 -10.48 45.37
C LEU A 467 4.97 -11.43 45.97
N HIS A 468 3.70 -11.04 45.87
CA HIS A 468 2.57 -11.89 46.22
C HIS A 468 2.56 -13.16 45.31
N ASP A 469 2.13 -14.29 45.87
CA ASP A 469 2.20 -15.58 45.14
C ASP A 469 1.36 -15.61 43.89
N GLU A 470 0.30 -14.83 43.82
CA GLU A 470 -0.52 -14.69 42.63
C GLU A 470 0.21 -13.96 41.51
N VAL A 471 0.93 -12.89 41.83
CA VAL A 471 1.82 -12.17 40.91
C VAL A 471 2.95 -13.09 40.43
N LYS A 472 3.53 -13.89 41.30
CA LYS A 472 4.56 -14.91 40.94
C LYS A 472 4.01 -15.93 39.97
N ARG A 473 2.77 -16.43 40.17
CA ARG A 473 2.12 -17.38 39.23
C ARG A 473 1.91 -16.80 37.86
N HIS A 474 1.54 -15.53 37.72
CA HIS A 474 1.45 -14.85 36.42
C HIS A 474 2.82 -14.67 35.76
N LEU A 475 3.89 -14.40 36.52
CA LEU A 475 5.25 -14.27 36.02
C LEU A 475 5.90 -15.61 35.66
N ASP A 476 5.56 -16.67 36.38
CA ASP A 476 6.14 -18.02 36.23
C ASP A 476 5.06 -19.11 36.34
N PRO A 477 4.18 -19.29 35.33
CA PRO A 477 3.12 -20.28 35.39
C PRO A 477 3.62 -21.74 35.43
N GLN A 478 4.90 -21.97 35.13
CA GLN A 478 5.52 -23.29 35.05
C GLN A 478 6.45 -23.58 36.25
N GLU A 479 6.44 -22.71 37.27
CA GLU A 479 7.20 -22.86 38.50
C GLU A 479 8.72 -23.09 38.31
N ARG A 480 9.31 -22.39 37.32
CA ARG A 480 10.76 -22.49 36.98
C ARG A 480 11.66 -21.88 38.07
N GLY A 481 11.10 -21.05 38.95
CA GLY A 481 11.74 -20.53 40.13
C GLY A 481 12.26 -19.08 40.03
N ARG A 482 12.93 -18.66 41.09
CA ARG A 482 13.28 -17.23 41.35
C ARG A 482 14.08 -16.55 40.26
N GLN A 483 15.01 -17.25 39.63
CA GLN A 483 15.83 -16.68 38.55
C GLN A 483 14.97 -16.36 37.30
N PHE A 484 13.99 -17.20 37.01
CA PHE A 484 13.06 -16.98 35.90
C PHE A 484 12.14 -15.79 36.17
N ILE A 485 11.59 -15.66 37.40
CA ILE A 485 10.79 -14.50 37.82
C ILE A 485 11.59 -13.21 37.67
N ALA A 486 12.83 -13.18 38.17
CA ALA A 486 13.70 -11.99 38.06
C ALA A 486 14.04 -11.64 36.63
N SER A 487 14.26 -12.65 35.78
CA SER A 487 14.49 -12.46 34.32
C SER A 487 13.26 -11.86 33.64
N ASN A 488 12.06 -12.36 33.93
CA ASN A 488 10.82 -11.84 33.36
C ASN A 488 10.52 -10.42 33.82
N LEU A 489 10.72 -10.10 35.09
CA LEU A 489 10.60 -8.74 35.60
C LEU A 489 11.55 -7.77 34.88
N ASN A 490 12.80 -8.20 34.66
CA ASN A 490 13.75 -7.39 33.90
C ASN A 490 13.31 -7.19 32.46
N ALA A 491 12.78 -8.23 31.81
CA ALA A 491 12.28 -8.14 30.44
C ALA A 491 11.03 -7.25 30.32
N LEU A 492 10.19 -7.23 31.35
CA LEU A 492 8.97 -6.42 31.40
C LEU A 492 9.22 -4.98 31.86
N THR A 493 10.43 -4.64 32.35
CA THR A 493 10.76 -3.28 32.79
C THR A 493 10.59 -2.29 31.63
N GLY A 494 9.86 -1.20 31.88
CA GLY A 494 9.50 -0.21 30.85
C GLY A 494 8.25 -0.54 30.05
N THR A 495 7.67 -1.74 30.21
CA THR A 495 6.41 -2.11 29.56
C THR A 495 5.26 -1.27 30.11
N ARG A 496 4.40 -0.79 29.19
CA ARG A 496 3.22 0.01 29.49
C ARG A 496 1.96 -0.75 29.11
N ALA A 497 1.03 -0.91 30.05
CA ALA A 497 -0.28 -1.52 29.84
C ALA A 497 -1.28 -0.96 30.86
N ALA A 498 -2.56 -0.89 30.48
CA ALA A 498 -3.66 -0.43 31.34
C ALA A 498 -3.37 0.88 32.11
N GLY A 499 -2.73 1.86 31.46
CA GLY A 499 -2.38 3.14 32.09
C GLY A 499 -1.27 3.06 33.15
N ARG A 500 -0.51 1.97 33.17
CA ARG A 500 0.56 1.69 34.10
C ARG A 500 1.87 1.39 33.38
N VAL A 501 3.01 1.60 34.07
CA VAL A 501 4.35 1.24 33.60
C VAL A 501 5.12 0.54 34.71
N LEU A 502 5.72 -0.61 34.38
CA LEU A 502 6.59 -1.32 35.31
C LEU A 502 7.97 -0.65 35.31
N THR A 503 8.36 -0.11 36.45
CA THR A 503 9.66 0.53 36.67
C THR A 503 10.55 -0.32 37.54
N ARG A 504 11.87 -0.17 37.38
CA ARG A 504 12.89 -0.85 38.14
C ARG A 504 13.83 0.18 38.74
N GLU A 505 14.06 0.10 40.06
CA GLU A 505 15.02 0.92 40.78
C GLU A 505 16.12 0.03 41.36
N LYS A 506 17.36 0.47 41.27
CA LYS A 506 18.48 -0.18 41.94
C LYS A 506 18.69 0.53 43.29
N SER A 507 18.60 -0.19 44.36
CA SER A 507 18.99 0.36 45.66
C SER A 507 20.51 0.61 45.72
N PRO A 508 20.99 1.69 46.38
CA PRO A 508 22.40 1.97 46.52
C PRO A 508 23.07 0.93 47.42
N GLY A 509 23.90 0.06 46.83
CA GLY A 509 24.65 -0.99 47.54
C GLY A 509 25.05 -2.12 46.60
N LYS A 510 26.31 -2.62 46.74
CA LYS A 510 26.88 -3.65 45.88
C LYS A 510 26.11 -4.99 45.88
N TRP A 511 25.24 -5.21 46.87
CA TRP A 511 24.49 -6.45 47.13
C TRP A 511 22.99 -6.23 47.33
N SER A 512 22.46 -5.03 47.10
CA SER A 512 21.03 -4.77 47.28
C SER A 512 20.21 -5.31 46.10
N ALA A 513 19.09 -5.98 46.43
CA ALA A 513 18.15 -6.47 45.44
C ALA A 513 17.47 -5.30 44.69
N ALA A 514 17.25 -5.45 43.41
CA ALA A 514 16.46 -4.49 42.62
C ALA A 514 15.00 -4.50 43.10
N THR A 515 14.39 -3.33 43.18
CA THR A 515 12.96 -3.17 43.44
C THR A 515 12.21 -2.82 42.17
N TYR A 516 10.99 -3.28 42.11
CA TYR A 516 10.08 -3.06 40.99
C TYR A 516 8.81 -2.39 41.50
N SER A 517 8.27 -1.43 40.75
CA SER A 517 7.02 -0.76 41.10
C SER A 517 6.19 -0.49 39.82
N LEU A 518 4.87 -0.53 39.99
CA LEU A 518 3.92 -0.27 38.90
C LEU A 518 3.43 1.18 39.06
N LYS A 519 3.99 2.11 38.27
CA LYS A 519 3.65 3.54 38.32
C LYS A 519 2.57 3.88 37.30
N ARG A 520 1.70 4.85 37.62
CA ARG A 520 0.76 5.40 36.62
C ARG A 520 1.52 6.14 35.53
N THR A 521 1.10 5.96 34.29
CA THR A 521 1.60 6.77 33.18
C THR A 521 0.84 8.09 33.18
N ASP A 522 1.47 9.19 33.58
CA ASP A 522 0.91 10.54 33.47
C ASP A 522 0.79 10.86 31.98
N GLY A 523 -0.44 10.95 31.44
CA GLY A 523 -0.61 11.38 30.07
C GLY A 523 -1.80 10.86 29.28
N ASP A 524 -2.94 10.53 29.91
CA ASP A 524 -4.23 10.41 29.19
C ASP A 524 -5.38 10.79 30.14
N ASP A 525 -5.33 12.01 30.67
CA ASP A 525 -6.50 12.65 31.30
C ASP A 525 -6.90 13.86 30.43
N PRO A 526 -8.00 13.76 29.65
CA PRO A 526 -8.49 14.88 28.85
C PRO A 526 -9.05 16.05 29.71
N HIS A 527 -8.99 15.93 31.04
CA HIS A 527 -9.55 16.88 31.99
C HIS A 527 -8.55 17.34 33.08
N ARG A 528 -7.31 17.65 32.71
CA ARG A 528 -6.48 18.45 33.63
C ARG A 528 -6.50 19.91 33.19
N ASP A 529 -7.46 20.65 33.76
CA ASP A 529 -7.51 22.10 33.88
C ASP A 529 -6.19 22.64 34.42
N HIS A 530 -5.65 23.64 33.77
CA HIS A 530 -4.56 24.46 34.27
C HIS A 530 -4.98 25.18 35.56
N ARG A 531 -4.51 24.74 36.71
CA ARG A 531 -4.44 25.55 37.91
C ARG A 531 -3.11 25.37 38.57
N ASP A 532 -2.52 26.55 38.81
CA ASP A 532 -1.49 26.91 39.77
C ASP A 532 -0.02 26.66 39.42
N HIS A 533 0.58 27.67 38.81
CA HIS A 533 1.78 28.29 39.38
C HIS A 533 1.67 29.81 39.28
N ARG A 534 1.20 30.43 40.39
CA ARG A 534 1.49 31.83 40.71
C ARG A 534 2.75 31.85 41.56
N ASP A 535 3.75 32.57 41.12
CA ASP A 535 4.57 33.38 42.01
C ASP A 535 5.05 34.65 41.26
N HIS A 536 4.57 35.73 41.81
CA HIS A 536 5.02 37.12 41.93
C HIS A 536 6.13 37.65 41.00
N ARG A 537 5.80 38.64 40.18
CA ARG A 537 6.23 40.03 40.40
C ARG A 537 5.47 40.97 39.44
N GLY A 538 4.96 42.10 40.06
CA GLY A 538 4.08 43.06 39.45
C GLY A 538 4.76 44.01 38.49
N HIS A 539 3.95 44.62 37.65
CA HIS A 539 3.83 46.11 37.55
C HIS A 539 2.60 46.47 36.71
N GLU A 540 2.06 47.58 37.14
CA GLU A 540 0.86 48.33 36.79
C GLU A 540 0.60 48.59 35.30
N GLY A 541 -0.68 48.74 34.95
CA GLY A 541 -1.06 49.56 33.79
C GLY A 541 -2.39 49.25 33.09
N ASN A 542 -3.46 49.62 33.73
CA ASN A 542 -4.66 50.34 33.22
C ASN A 542 -5.42 49.91 31.95
N GLN A 543 -6.73 49.87 32.14
CA GLN A 543 -7.90 50.21 31.32
C GLN A 543 -8.65 49.11 30.56
N SER A 544 -9.81 48.81 31.13
CA SER A 544 -11.20 48.85 30.59
C SER A 544 -11.51 48.06 29.30
N ASP A 545 -12.37 47.05 29.32
CA ASP A 545 -13.81 47.08 29.25
C ASP A 545 -14.41 45.67 28.97
N PRO A 546 -15.70 45.45 28.87
CA PRO A 546 -16.50 44.67 29.81
C PRO A 546 -16.95 43.29 29.32
N PRO A 547 -17.75 42.54 30.08
CA PRO A 547 -17.94 41.11 29.93
C PRO A 547 -19.04 40.78 28.91
N TYR A 548 -18.80 39.78 28.08
CA TYR A 548 -19.84 39.16 27.26
C TYR A 548 -20.36 37.90 27.91
N ALA A 549 -21.66 37.84 28.02
CA ALA A 549 -22.46 36.72 28.53
C ALA A 549 -22.53 35.56 27.51
N PRO A 550 -22.84 34.34 27.97
CA PRO A 550 -22.80 33.13 27.13
C PRO A 550 -24.03 33.03 26.23
N TYR A 551 -23.83 32.80 24.95
CA TYR A 551 -24.90 32.45 24.03
C TYR A 551 -25.09 30.94 23.94
N ALA A 552 -26.35 30.57 24.06
CA ALA A 552 -26.87 29.22 23.94
C ALA A 552 -26.70 28.68 22.51
N ASN A 553 -26.26 27.43 22.40
CA ASN A 553 -26.19 26.66 21.17
C ASN A 553 -27.58 26.35 20.62
N GLY A 554 -27.96 27.01 19.53
CA GLY A 554 -29.01 26.57 18.62
C GLY A 554 -28.31 26.14 17.33
N GLY A 555 -28.22 24.83 17.09
CA GLY A 555 -27.63 24.28 15.88
C GLY A 555 -28.42 24.68 14.63
N ARG A 556 -27.85 25.54 13.81
CA ARG A 556 -28.28 25.76 12.42
C ARG A 556 -27.54 24.78 11.54
N SER A 557 -28.27 23.85 10.89
CA SER A 557 -27.72 23.06 9.79
C SER A 557 -27.26 24.00 8.67
N VAL A 558 -25.97 23.99 8.37
CA VAL A 558 -25.41 24.78 7.28
C VAL A 558 -25.74 24.07 5.98
N LYS A 559 -26.56 24.70 5.12
CA LYS A 559 -26.88 24.18 3.78
C LYS A 559 -25.69 24.44 2.85
N ARG A 560 -25.32 23.43 2.05
CA ARG A 560 -24.20 23.51 1.11
C ARG A 560 -24.63 23.28 -0.33
N CYS A 561 -23.91 23.88 -1.27
CA CYS A 561 -24.12 23.69 -2.69
C CYS A 561 -23.69 22.26 -3.11
N VAL A 562 -24.57 21.49 -3.75
CA VAL A 562 -24.29 20.12 -4.19
C VAL A 562 -23.27 20.05 -5.34
N GLN A 563 -23.06 21.15 -6.08
CA GLN A 563 -22.14 21.21 -7.21
C GLN A 563 -20.69 21.50 -6.78
N CYS A 564 -20.47 22.50 -5.93
CA CYS A 564 -19.13 22.93 -5.52
C CYS A 564 -18.80 22.62 -4.05
N ASN A 565 -19.74 22.07 -3.29
CA ASN A 565 -19.64 21.72 -1.87
C ASN A 565 -19.29 22.89 -0.91
N ALA A 566 -19.42 24.13 -1.38
CA ALA A 566 -19.21 25.30 -0.56
C ALA A 566 -20.49 25.75 0.15
N ASP A 567 -20.36 26.38 1.31
CA ASP A 567 -21.44 26.85 2.18
C ASP A 567 -21.70 28.38 2.06
N GLY A 568 -21.26 29.01 0.98
CA GLY A 568 -21.48 30.43 0.72
C GLY A 568 -22.93 30.76 0.36
N GLU A 569 -23.41 31.95 0.76
CA GLU A 569 -24.72 32.48 0.32
C GLU A 569 -24.58 33.31 -0.98
N PRO A 570 -25.64 33.32 -1.82
CA PRO A 570 -26.95 32.69 -1.67
C PRO A 570 -27.04 31.29 -2.30
N LEU A 571 -27.60 30.35 -1.57
CA LEU A 571 -27.95 28.99 -2.05
C LEU A 571 -29.42 28.94 -2.44
N TYR A 572 -29.71 28.50 -3.66
CA TYR A 572 -31.06 28.35 -4.19
C TYR A 572 -31.53 26.90 -4.14
N PRO A 573 -32.72 26.62 -3.59
CA PRO A 573 -33.29 25.27 -3.61
C PRO A 573 -33.85 24.95 -4.99
N ILE A 574 -33.37 23.85 -5.59
CA ILE A 574 -33.88 23.34 -6.85
C ILE A 574 -34.49 21.96 -6.59
N ARG A 575 -35.71 21.75 -7.11
CA ARG A 575 -36.40 20.47 -6.97
C ARG A 575 -36.00 19.54 -8.13
N HIS A 576 -35.44 18.40 -7.80
CA HIS A 576 -35.12 17.35 -8.77
C HIS A 576 -35.77 16.05 -8.30
N GLY A 577 -36.79 15.58 -9.00
CA GLY A 577 -37.60 14.44 -8.57
C GLY A 577 -38.24 14.69 -7.19
N ASN A 578 -38.01 13.79 -6.25
CA ASN A 578 -38.49 13.90 -4.87
C ASN A 578 -37.49 14.57 -3.91
N ALA A 579 -36.32 14.99 -4.37
CA ALA A 579 -35.31 15.63 -3.55
C ALA A 579 -35.23 17.13 -3.80
N ILE A 580 -34.88 17.92 -2.76
CA ILE A 580 -34.52 19.34 -2.88
C ILE A 580 -33.00 19.42 -2.74
N VAL A 581 -32.33 19.90 -3.78
CA VAL A 581 -30.90 20.17 -3.79
C VAL A 581 -30.67 21.68 -3.71
N TYR A 582 -29.52 22.09 -3.16
CA TYR A 582 -29.16 23.50 -3.00
C TYR A 582 -27.96 23.81 -3.90
N LEU A 583 -28.07 24.86 -4.70
CA LEU A 583 -27.03 25.31 -5.64
C LEU A 583 -26.78 26.80 -5.50
N HIS A 584 -25.54 27.25 -5.71
CA HIS A 584 -25.25 28.64 -5.98
C HIS A 584 -25.76 29.02 -7.39
N ALA A 585 -26.11 30.27 -7.60
CA ALA A 585 -26.59 30.74 -8.91
C ALA A 585 -25.60 30.48 -10.06
N GLU A 586 -24.30 30.56 -9.76
CA GLU A 586 -23.25 30.26 -10.74
C GLU A 586 -23.11 28.75 -11.01
N CYS A 587 -23.34 27.91 -10.01
CA CYS A 587 -23.27 26.46 -10.12
C CYS A 587 -24.48 25.86 -10.84
N GLU A 588 -25.64 26.52 -10.79
CA GLU A 588 -26.85 26.09 -11.49
C GLU A 588 -26.64 26.02 -13.01
N ARG A 589 -25.82 26.91 -13.58
CA ARG A 589 -25.50 26.94 -15.02
C ARG A 589 -24.71 25.72 -15.51
N PHE A 590 -23.95 25.09 -14.61
CA PHE A 590 -23.10 23.94 -14.91
C PHE A 590 -23.70 22.63 -14.40
N TRP A 591 -24.75 22.71 -13.59
CA TRP A 591 -25.43 21.53 -13.06
C TRP A 591 -26.37 20.94 -14.12
N LYS A 592 -26.02 19.73 -14.61
CA LYS A 592 -26.86 18.99 -15.52
C LYS A 592 -27.55 17.87 -14.77
N PRO A 593 -28.89 17.73 -14.84
CA PRO A 593 -29.64 16.62 -14.23
C PRO A 593 -29.19 15.24 -14.72
N GLU A 594 -28.62 15.15 -15.91
CA GLU A 594 -28.08 13.92 -16.51
C GLU A 594 -26.87 13.34 -15.75
N HIS A 595 -26.24 14.14 -14.90
CA HIS A 595 -25.22 13.68 -13.94
C HIS A 595 -25.83 13.23 -12.59
N ALA A 596 -27.12 13.41 -12.39
CA ALA A 596 -27.85 12.80 -11.29
C ALA A 596 -28.08 11.34 -11.67
N VAL A 597 -27.36 10.50 -11.00
CA VAL A 597 -27.29 9.04 -11.02
C VAL A 597 -28.59 8.40 -11.51
N ASP A 598 -28.52 7.65 -12.61
CA ASP A 598 -29.61 6.76 -13.07
C ASP A 598 -30.11 5.92 -11.89
N ASP A 599 -31.35 6.11 -11.46
CA ASP A 599 -32.19 5.30 -10.55
C ASP A 599 -31.56 4.69 -9.29
N LEU A 600 -30.37 5.13 -8.86
CA LEU A 600 -29.80 4.72 -7.60
C LEU A 600 -30.24 5.66 -6.46
N GLU A 601 -31.17 5.18 -5.64
CA GLU A 601 -31.47 5.85 -4.38
C GLU A 601 -30.21 5.89 -3.49
N ILE A 602 -29.66 7.08 -3.26
CA ILE A 602 -28.55 7.26 -2.33
C ILE A 602 -29.04 6.94 -0.92
N PRO A 603 -28.42 5.97 -0.22
CA PRO A 603 -28.81 5.59 1.13
C PRO A 603 -28.84 6.78 2.10
N PRO A 604 -29.75 6.78 3.10
CA PRO A 604 -29.93 7.91 4.02
C PRO A 604 -28.68 8.34 4.77
N PHE A 605 -27.76 7.40 5.08
CA PHE A 605 -26.51 7.69 5.77
C PHE A 605 -25.48 8.44 4.90
N LEU A 606 -25.63 8.41 3.57
CA LEU A 606 -24.82 9.19 2.62
C LEU A 606 -25.42 10.56 2.31
N ARG A 607 -26.66 10.80 2.77
CA ARG A 607 -27.39 12.07 2.58
C ARG A 607 -27.23 13.05 3.74
N ARG A 608 -26.54 12.65 4.83
CA ARG A 608 -26.32 13.53 5.98
C ARG A 608 -25.17 14.50 5.67
N ASP A 609 -25.47 15.78 5.89
CA ASP A 609 -24.61 16.96 5.74
C ASP A 609 -23.36 16.92 6.66
#